data_627d7723383a120cebbf18a418535358
#
_entry.id   627d7723383a120cebbf18a418535358
#
_cell.length_a   1.000
_cell.length_b   1.000
_cell.length_c   1.000
_cell.angle_alpha   90.00
_cell.angle_beta   90.00
_cell.angle_gamma   90.00
#
_symmetry.space_group_name_H-M   'P 1'
#
loop_
_entity.id
_entity.type
_entity.pdbx_description
1 polymer ?
#
loop_
_entity_poly.entity_id
_entity_poly.type
_entity_poly.pdbx_seq_one_letter_code
_entity_poly.pdbx_strand_id
1 'polypeptide(L)'
;MPHEDRAQVVVVDAVKLTGPTVYETSAYSIFKRADPEATTPADSRTFELLSLSLVPDPLSSLDRVRDLSGQKDNDLIRVDVPAGDHYFYALVKVHDFAGVINGAPGGDGPFIDHMKKDVVQKYLDHMSDTIQKRIGPLAGRIRSFLTDSMELEGSNWTDSMADRFKERYGYDLMPYLPLMLWKTHRLGDVWEYSYGAQKSPELQEAIDRVRYDFETLKAEMLDECYTQTYCKWCNDQGAKSKGQAYGRGFFPLESSLHYDIPEGEAWTTNYLKHRLGEEMPNDDYRRGRGYVMINKYVSSAAHLTGKRVVSCEEMTNTYHVFNATLELLKVGSDQSIISGITQSIYHGFNYSPPAAPFPGWIRYGSYYNENNPWWPYFKYFNTYKARLATLLQNADMYTDIALLTPIPDLWTRYGVQTEPFPGPGPLAVPYTSLVWEAIHKHGGGCDYTSERVIAGSTVENGKLCYGPKQYGTLFLVGIEGIEPATLEKLHTFVQQGGRIFCIERYPSKSLGFVDYERRDREVRDWVEKLKGYPERFILLERPEGD
;
A
#
# COMPACT_ATOMS: atom_id res chain seq x y z
N MET A 1 -12.33 18.54 16.43
CA MET A 1 -12.87 17.59 15.43
C MET A 1 -13.90 16.72 16.12
N PRO A 2 -15.13 16.61 15.60
CA PRO A 2 -16.15 15.72 16.15
C PRO A 2 -15.66 14.26 16.23
N HIS A 3 -16.21 13.47 17.14
CA HIS A 3 -15.78 12.09 17.35
C HIS A 3 -16.05 11.21 16.11
N GLU A 4 -17.18 11.42 15.48
CA GLU A 4 -17.59 10.74 14.25
C GLU A 4 -16.74 11.03 13.01
N ASP A 5 -15.95 12.11 13.04
CA ASP A 5 -15.03 12.50 11.95
C ASP A 5 -13.62 11.87 12.11
N ARG A 6 -13.38 11.13 13.21
CA ARG A 6 -12.06 10.56 13.52
C ARG A 6 -11.87 9.18 12.93
N ALA A 7 -10.63 8.83 12.66
CA ALA A 7 -10.26 7.51 12.15
C ALA A 7 -10.67 6.39 13.10
N GLN A 8 -11.00 5.25 12.52
CA GLN A 8 -11.48 4.06 13.22
C GLN A 8 -10.61 2.85 12.88
N VAL A 9 -10.42 1.99 13.87
CA VAL A 9 -9.83 0.67 13.66
C VAL A 9 -10.74 -0.38 14.26
N VAL A 10 -10.90 -1.50 13.56
CA VAL A 10 -11.57 -2.69 14.06
C VAL A 10 -10.51 -3.75 14.32
N VAL A 11 -10.49 -4.28 15.53
CA VAL A 11 -9.54 -5.27 16.03
C VAL A 11 -10.27 -6.48 16.61
N VAL A 12 -9.55 -7.59 16.76
CA VAL A 12 -10.12 -8.88 17.23
C VAL A 12 -9.46 -9.30 18.53
N ASP A 13 -10.28 -9.62 19.52
CA ASP A 13 -9.89 -10.44 20.68
C ASP A 13 -10.26 -11.90 20.40
N ALA A 14 -9.31 -12.81 20.54
CA ALA A 14 -9.53 -14.25 20.34
C ALA A 14 -8.95 -15.02 21.53
N VAL A 15 -9.84 -15.67 22.30
CA VAL A 15 -9.48 -16.40 23.53
C VAL A 15 -9.76 -17.88 23.35
N LYS A 16 -8.73 -18.74 23.49
CA LYS A 16 -8.91 -20.20 23.47
C LYS A 16 -9.57 -20.68 24.76
N LEU A 17 -10.58 -21.52 24.62
CA LEU A 17 -11.38 -22.09 25.73
C LEU A 17 -11.52 -23.60 25.54
N THR A 18 -11.34 -24.37 26.61
CA THR A 18 -11.56 -25.81 26.57
C THR A 18 -12.71 -26.14 27.52
N GLY A 19 -13.81 -26.67 26.97
CA GLY A 19 -15.02 -27.01 27.71
C GLY A 19 -15.12 -28.49 28.08
N PRO A 20 -16.13 -28.87 28.91
CA PRO A 20 -17.24 -28.00 29.32
C PRO A 20 -16.84 -27.04 30.45
N THR A 21 -17.12 -25.75 30.27
CA THR A 21 -16.82 -24.71 31.27
C THR A 21 -17.72 -23.48 31.06
N VAL A 22 -17.72 -22.58 32.03
CA VAL A 22 -18.30 -21.23 31.87
C VAL A 22 -17.20 -20.22 31.82
N TYR A 23 -17.19 -19.41 30.75
CA TYR A 23 -16.27 -18.30 30.60
C TYR A 23 -17.01 -16.99 30.89
N GLU A 24 -16.39 -16.16 31.72
CA GLU A 24 -16.92 -14.84 32.07
C GLU A 24 -15.90 -13.77 31.75
N THR A 25 -16.36 -12.66 31.16
CA THR A 25 -15.54 -11.52 30.80
C THR A 25 -16.36 -10.23 30.80
N SER A 26 -15.70 -9.08 30.62
CA SER A 26 -16.35 -7.78 30.47
C SER A 26 -15.87 -7.10 29.19
N ALA A 27 -16.65 -6.13 28.69
CA ALA A 27 -16.27 -5.31 27.55
C ALA A 27 -14.90 -4.65 27.71
N TYR A 28 -14.60 -4.16 28.92
CA TYR A 28 -13.29 -3.56 29.22
C TYR A 28 -12.13 -4.57 29.18
N SER A 29 -12.36 -5.79 29.67
CA SER A 29 -11.34 -6.84 29.60
C SER A 29 -11.08 -7.30 28.17
N ILE A 30 -12.12 -7.36 27.35
CA ILE A 30 -12.02 -7.65 25.91
C ILE A 30 -11.19 -6.54 25.24
N PHE A 31 -11.55 -5.27 25.45
CA PHE A 31 -10.82 -4.13 24.88
C PHE A 31 -9.34 -4.17 25.23
N LYS A 32 -9.00 -4.41 26.51
CA LYS A 32 -7.60 -4.48 26.94
C LYS A 32 -6.79 -5.58 26.24
N ARG A 33 -7.41 -6.69 25.86
CA ARG A 33 -6.71 -7.77 25.12
C ARG A 33 -6.62 -7.49 23.62
N ALA A 34 -7.66 -6.85 23.08
CA ALA A 34 -7.73 -6.51 21.66
C ALA A 34 -6.98 -5.22 21.32
N ASP A 35 -6.73 -4.37 22.33
CA ASP A 35 -6.17 -3.04 22.13
C ASP A 35 -4.83 -3.12 21.37
N PRO A 36 -4.73 -2.58 20.15
CA PRO A 36 -3.46 -2.49 19.47
C PRO A 36 -2.52 -1.62 20.33
N GLU A 37 -1.23 -1.86 20.25
CA GLU A 37 -0.23 -0.97 20.86
C GLU A 37 -0.35 0.44 20.25
N ALA A 38 -1.36 1.18 20.67
CA ALA A 38 -1.68 2.47 20.12
C ALA A 38 -0.73 3.55 20.62
N THR A 39 -0.56 4.59 19.84
CA THR A 39 0.33 5.72 20.15
C THR A 39 -0.24 6.69 21.15
N THR A 40 -1.54 6.60 21.45
CA THR A 40 -2.27 7.44 22.39
C THR A 40 -2.38 6.78 23.76
N PRO A 41 -2.54 7.55 24.86
CA PRO A 41 -2.81 6.98 26.18
C PRO A 41 -4.10 6.14 26.17
N ALA A 42 -4.10 5.00 26.86
CA ALA A 42 -5.26 4.09 26.91
C ALA A 42 -6.55 4.79 27.38
N ASP A 43 -6.44 5.72 28.32
CA ASP A 43 -7.57 6.44 28.90
C ASP A 43 -8.23 7.45 27.93
N SER A 44 -7.57 7.77 26.82
CA SER A 44 -8.12 8.68 25.79
C SER A 44 -8.91 7.94 24.70
N ARG A 45 -8.87 6.62 24.69
CA ARG A 45 -9.50 5.80 23.66
C ARG A 45 -10.92 5.45 24.03
N THR A 46 -11.77 5.42 23.02
CA THR A 46 -13.14 4.92 23.16
C THR A 46 -13.31 3.67 22.33
N PHE A 47 -14.14 2.74 22.80
CA PHE A 47 -14.37 1.47 22.11
C PHE A 47 -15.84 1.08 22.11
N GLU A 48 -16.20 0.24 21.14
CA GLU A 48 -17.52 -0.37 20.99
C GLU A 48 -17.35 -1.84 20.59
N LEU A 49 -18.08 -2.75 21.24
CA LEU A 49 -18.16 -4.15 20.82
C LEU A 49 -19.12 -4.24 19.62
N LEU A 50 -18.61 -4.68 18.47
CA LEU A 50 -19.42 -4.87 17.27
C LEU A 50 -20.10 -6.24 17.25
N SER A 51 -19.36 -7.31 17.57
CA SER A 51 -19.87 -8.67 17.62
C SER A 51 -19.13 -9.53 18.64
N LEU A 52 -19.81 -10.57 19.12
CA LEU A 52 -19.28 -11.61 19.99
C LEU A 52 -19.67 -12.97 19.42
N SER A 53 -18.76 -13.93 19.43
CA SER A 53 -19.07 -15.29 18.97
C SER A 53 -18.26 -16.36 19.68
N LEU A 54 -18.80 -17.59 19.71
CA LEU A 54 -18.09 -18.79 20.12
C LEU A 54 -17.95 -19.71 18.92
N VAL A 55 -16.74 -20.13 18.64
CA VAL A 55 -16.35 -20.87 17.45
C VAL A 55 -15.69 -22.18 17.86
N PRO A 56 -16.11 -23.35 17.36
CA PRO A 56 -15.41 -24.61 17.62
C PRO A 56 -14.03 -24.62 16.96
N ASP A 57 -13.09 -25.34 17.57
CA ASP A 57 -11.76 -25.56 17.01
C ASP A 57 -11.54 -27.07 16.74
N PRO A 58 -11.47 -27.50 15.47
CA PRO A 58 -11.45 -26.74 14.22
C PRO A 58 -12.84 -26.25 13.75
N LEU A 59 -12.83 -25.16 12.98
CA LEU A 59 -14.00 -24.60 12.30
C LEU A 59 -14.06 -25.05 10.84
N SER A 60 -15.17 -25.70 10.46
CA SER A 60 -15.38 -26.17 9.09
C SER A 60 -16.34 -25.32 8.25
N SER A 61 -17.21 -24.52 8.92
CA SER A 61 -18.26 -23.76 8.25
C SER A 61 -18.81 -22.68 9.20
N LEU A 62 -19.32 -21.56 8.64
CA LEU A 62 -19.86 -20.44 9.42
C LEU A 62 -21.15 -20.76 10.18
N ASP A 63 -21.95 -21.72 9.74
CA ASP A 63 -23.15 -22.17 10.44
C ASP A 63 -22.86 -22.83 11.80
N ARG A 64 -21.60 -23.19 12.06
CA ARG A 64 -21.14 -23.68 13.36
C ARG A 64 -20.74 -22.57 14.34
N VAL A 65 -20.71 -21.31 13.88
CA VAL A 65 -20.43 -20.15 14.72
C VAL A 65 -21.66 -19.83 15.57
N ARG A 66 -21.52 -19.82 16.88
CA ARG A 66 -22.58 -19.40 17.79
C ARG A 66 -22.47 -17.89 18.01
N ASP A 67 -23.44 -17.14 17.53
CA ASP A 67 -23.55 -15.71 17.78
C ASP A 67 -23.89 -15.44 19.24
N LEU A 68 -23.16 -14.56 19.88
CA LEU A 68 -23.30 -14.09 21.25
C LEU A 68 -23.50 -12.58 21.33
N SER A 69 -23.64 -11.90 20.19
CA SER A 69 -23.67 -10.44 20.10
C SER A 69 -24.81 -9.78 20.85
N GLY A 70 -25.85 -10.54 21.20
CA GLY A 70 -26.91 -10.08 22.10
C GLY A 70 -26.45 -9.75 23.54
N GLN A 71 -25.20 -10.13 23.90
CA GLN A 71 -24.62 -9.83 25.21
C GLN A 71 -23.63 -8.66 25.19
N LYS A 72 -23.37 -8.03 24.04
CA LYS A 72 -22.30 -7.02 23.87
C LYS A 72 -22.43 -5.80 24.79
N ASP A 73 -23.67 -5.47 25.17
CA ASP A 73 -23.98 -4.31 26.02
C ASP A 73 -24.14 -4.69 27.52
N ASN A 74 -23.89 -5.96 27.89
CA ASN A 74 -23.96 -6.41 29.27
C ASN A 74 -22.66 -6.06 30.02
N ASP A 75 -22.80 -5.71 31.31
CA ASP A 75 -21.65 -5.50 32.21
C ASP A 75 -20.81 -6.78 32.36
N LEU A 76 -21.47 -7.93 32.40
CA LEU A 76 -20.86 -9.26 32.45
C LEU A 76 -21.33 -10.10 31.26
N ILE A 77 -20.37 -10.51 30.45
CA ILE A 77 -20.57 -11.43 29.33
C ILE A 77 -20.28 -12.85 29.83
N ARG A 78 -21.28 -13.72 29.74
CA ARG A 78 -21.21 -15.11 30.21
C ARG A 78 -21.41 -16.08 29.05
N VAL A 79 -20.48 -17.01 28.90
CA VAL A 79 -20.46 -17.97 27.80
C VAL A 79 -20.39 -19.39 28.34
N ASP A 80 -21.42 -20.17 28.09
CA ASP A 80 -21.40 -21.62 28.32
C ASP A 80 -20.63 -22.28 27.16
N VAL A 81 -19.47 -22.83 27.48
CA VAL A 81 -18.57 -23.47 26.51
C VAL A 81 -18.85 -24.96 26.49
N PRO A 82 -19.28 -25.55 25.36
CA PRO A 82 -19.50 -26.99 25.24
C PRO A 82 -18.19 -27.78 25.38
N ALA A 83 -18.29 -29.11 25.49
CA ALA A 83 -17.13 -30.00 25.53
C ALA A 83 -16.28 -29.82 24.26
N GLY A 84 -14.95 -29.86 24.42
CA GLY A 84 -13.96 -29.68 23.36
C GLY A 84 -13.36 -28.29 23.32
N ASP A 85 -12.49 -28.07 22.33
CA ASP A 85 -11.78 -26.79 22.12
C ASP A 85 -12.65 -25.81 21.34
N HIS A 86 -12.62 -24.57 21.77
CA HIS A 86 -13.35 -23.45 21.19
C HIS A 86 -12.52 -22.18 21.26
N TYR A 87 -12.90 -21.19 20.44
CA TYR A 87 -12.42 -19.82 20.57
C TYR A 87 -13.60 -18.88 20.80
N PHE A 88 -13.47 -18.04 21.80
CA PHE A 88 -14.31 -16.86 21.96
C PHE A 88 -13.69 -15.73 21.15
N TYR A 89 -14.46 -15.16 20.22
CA TYR A 89 -14.07 -13.98 19.45
C TYR A 89 -14.91 -12.78 19.84
N ALA A 90 -14.26 -11.64 19.95
CA ALA A 90 -14.91 -10.33 20.04
C ALA A 90 -14.34 -9.40 18.99
N LEU A 91 -15.20 -8.71 18.26
CA LEU A 91 -14.85 -7.68 17.32
C LEU A 91 -15.03 -6.32 17.99
N VAL A 92 -13.97 -5.53 18.06
CA VAL A 92 -13.92 -4.28 18.81
C VAL A 92 -13.58 -3.13 17.86
N LYS A 93 -14.47 -2.13 17.78
CA LYS A 93 -14.19 -0.87 17.10
C LYS A 93 -13.55 0.11 18.11
N VAL A 94 -12.44 0.71 17.72
CA VAL A 94 -11.68 1.64 18.57
C VAL A 94 -11.50 2.97 17.86
N HIS A 95 -11.76 4.04 18.58
CA HIS A 95 -11.46 5.43 18.19
C HIS A 95 -10.31 5.98 19.01
N ASP A 96 -9.69 7.05 18.52
CA ASP A 96 -8.60 7.75 19.21
C ASP A 96 -7.39 6.85 19.52
N PHE A 97 -7.23 5.79 18.73
CA PHE A 97 -6.15 4.80 18.88
C PHE A 97 -4.78 5.35 18.45
N ALA A 98 -4.74 6.38 17.62
CA ALA A 98 -3.52 7.00 17.15
C ALA A 98 -3.70 8.52 16.98
N GLY A 99 -2.59 9.23 17.15
CA GLY A 99 -2.49 10.67 16.89
C GLY A 99 -1.66 10.95 15.64
N VAL A 100 -1.69 12.20 15.20
CA VAL A 100 -0.87 12.68 14.08
C VAL A 100 0.61 12.45 14.38
N ILE A 101 1.29 11.74 13.48
CA ILE A 101 2.71 11.47 13.60
C ILE A 101 3.49 12.74 13.32
N ASN A 102 4.41 13.08 14.23
CA ASN A 102 5.31 14.24 14.07
C ASN A 102 4.58 15.57 13.80
N GLY A 103 3.39 15.75 14.36
CA GLY A 103 2.63 17.00 14.23
C GLY A 103 3.45 18.22 14.59
N ALA A 104 3.22 19.35 13.89
CA ALA A 104 3.77 20.63 14.28
C ALA A 104 3.27 21.02 15.68
N PRO A 105 3.98 21.91 16.43
CA PRO A 105 3.50 22.36 17.73
C PRO A 105 2.07 22.88 17.69
N GLY A 106 1.17 22.27 18.49
CA GLY A 106 -0.27 22.54 18.47
C GLY A 106 -1.06 21.78 17.41
N GLY A 107 -0.42 20.92 16.62
CA GLY A 107 -1.05 20.01 15.66
C GLY A 107 -1.24 18.59 16.20
N ASP A 108 -1.01 18.37 17.48
CA ASP A 108 -1.25 17.08 18.13
C ASP A 108 -2.75 16.77 18.21
N GLY A 109 -3.09 15.50 18.09
CA GLY A 109 -4.48 15.05 18.23
C GLY A 109 -4.82 13.88 17.32
N PRO A 110 -6.05 13.38 17.39
CA PRO A 110 -6.50 12.29 16.53
C PRO A 110 -6.54 12.73 15.06
N PHE A 111 -6.26 11.80 14.14
CA PHE A 111 -6.37 12.10 12.72
C PHE A 111 -7.78 11.80 12.18
N ILE A 112 -8.08 12.38 11.02
CA ILE A 112 -9.40 12.30 10.37
C ILE A 112 -9.66 10.91 9.80
N ASP A 113 -10.94 10.57 9.61
CA ASP A 113 -11.33 9.41 8.83
C ASP A 113 -11.13 9.68 7.33
N HIS A 114 -10.08 9.11 6.76
CA HIS A 114 -9.71 9.27 5.35
C HIS A 114 -10.67 8.56 4.38
N MET A 115 -11.56 7.70 4.89
CA MET A 115 -12.60 7.03 4.11
C MET A 115 -13.95 7.78 4.13
N LYS A 116 -13.99 9.01 4.69
CA LYS A 116 -15.14 9.92 4.65
C LYS A 116 -14.83 11.16 3.83
N LYS A 117 -15.38 11.24 2.63
CA LYS A 117 -15.10 12.32 1.67
C LYS A 117 -15.41 13.71 2.21
N ASP A 118 -16.52 13.88 2.89
CA ASP A 118 -16.95 15.16 3.48
C ASP A 118 -16.02 15.60 4.62
N VAL A 119 -15.50 14.67 5.40
CA VAL A 119 -14.52 14.94 6.47
C VAL A 119 -13.19 15.39 5.87
N VAL A 120 -12.72 14.71 4.84
CA VAL A 120 -11.51 15.11 4.10
C VAL A 120 -11.69 16.51 3.50
N GLN A 121 -12.79 16.76 2.81
CA GLN A 121 -13.08 18.07 2.21
C GLN A 121 -13.11 19.18 3.26
N LYS A 122 -13.80 18.97 4.38
CA LYS A 122 -13.92 19.91 5.50
C LYS A 122 -12.56 20.25 6.12
N TYR A 123 -11.68 19.24 6.27
CA TYR A 123 -10.31 19.46 6.75
C TYR A 123 -9.50 20.31 5.77
N LEU A 124 -9.55 19.99 4.47
CA LEU A 124 -8.83 20.70 3.42
C LEU A 124 -9.31 22.15 3.27
N ASP A 125 -10.62 22.38 3.33
CA ASP A 125 -11.21 23.71 3.28
C ASP A 125 -10.80 24.55 4.50
N HIS A 126 -10.80 23.95 5.69
CA HIS A 126 -10.30 24.63 6.89
C HIS A 126 -8.83 25.05 6.76
N MET A 127 -8.01 24.20 6.16
CA MET A 127 -6.61 24.49 5.90
C MET A 127 -6.45 25.65 4.92
N SER A 128 -7.15 25.62 3.76
CA SER A 128 -7.09 26.71 2.79
C SER A 128 -7.58 28.03 3.36
N ASP A 129 -8.70 28.04 4.08
CA ASP A 129 -9.26 29.24 4.72
C ASP A 129 -8.29 29.86 5.73
N THR A 130 -7.62 29.01 6.51
CA THR A 130 -6.65 29.45 7.51
C THR A 130 -5.42 30.09 6.86
N ILE A 131 -4.92 29.51 5.79
CA ILE A 131 -3.77 30.04 5.05
C ILE A 131 -4.16 31.33 4.32
N GLN A 132 -5.30 31.34 3.62
CA GLN A 132 -5.76 32.49 2.85
C GLN A 132 -6.00 33.74 3.72
N LYS A 133 -6.44 33.58 4.97
CA LYS A 133 -6.56 34.69 5.95
C LYS A 133 -5.21 35.39 6.22
N ARG A 134 -4.11 34.70 6.02
CA ARG A 134 -2.75 35.21 6.30
C ARG A 134 -2.04 35.75 5.05
N ILE A 135 -2.17 35.05 3.91
CA ILE A 135 -1.40 35.37 2.71
C ILE A 135 -2.26 35.78 1.51
N GLY A 136 -3.59 35.79 1.64
CA GLY A 136 -4.53 36.03 0.53
C GLY A 136 -4.72 34.76 -0.34
N PRO A 137 -5.32 34.90 -1.53
CA PRO A 137 -5.64 33.77 -2.41
C PRO A 137 -4.42 32.87 -2.67
N LEU A 138 -4.63 31.57 -2.69
CA LEU A 138 -3.55 30.57 -2.87
C LEU A 138 -3.07 30.49 -4.33
N ALA A 139 -3.98 30.72 -5.28
CA ALA A 139 -3.67 30.73 -6.70
C ALA A 139 -2.52 31.69 -7.04
N GLY A 140 -1.52 31.20 -7.72
CA GLY A 140 -0.32 31.95 -8.09
C GLY A 140 0.68 32.19 -6.95
N ARG A 141 0.34 31.83 -5.70
CA ARG A 141 1.24 31.94 -4.53
C ARG A 141 1.78 30.56 -4.10
N ILE A 142 0.97 29.54 -4.21
CA ILE A 142 1.36 28.15 -3.92
C ILE A 142 1.35 27.38 -5.23
N ARG A 143 2.49 26.77 -5.56
CA ARG A 143 2.65 25.99 -6.78
C ARG A 143 2.03 24.60 -6.68
N SER A 144 2.22 23.95 -5.54
CA SER A 144 1.69 22.63 -5.25
C SER A 144 1.55 22.39 -3.75
N PHE A 145 0.58 21.55 -3.39
CA PHE A 145 0.49 20.97 -2.07
C PHE A 145 1.03 19.54 -2.12
N LEU A 146 1.71 19.12 -1.06
CA LEU A 146 2.21 17.76 -0.88
C LEU A 146 1.38 17.06 0.20
N THR A 147 0.96 15.84 -0.08
CA THR A 147 0.60 14.84 0.92
C THR A 147 1.69 13.79 0.97
N ASP A 148 2.24 13.59 2.15
CA ASP A 148 3.28 12.63 2.44
C ASP A 148 2.73 11.19 2.49
N SER A 149 3.56 10.19 2.74
CA SER A 149 3.14 8.78 2.87
C SER A 149 2.03 8.62 3.90
N MET A 150 1.02 7.82 3.54
CA MET A 150 -0.21 7.69 4.33
C MET A 150 -0.02 6.65 5.43
N GLU A 151 0.52 7.10 6.55
CA GLU A 151 0.76 6.25 7.73
C GLU A 151 -0.49 6.21 8.62
N LEU A 152 -1.51 5.49 8.17
CA LEU A 152 -2.85 5.47 8.79
C LEU A 152 -2.93 4.67 10.11
N GLU A 153 -1.80 4.32 10.71
CA GLU A 153 -1.69 3.65 12.03
C GLU A 153 -2.61 2.42 12.18
N GLY A 154 -2.91 1.75 11.06
CA GLY A 154 -3.80 0.58 11.05
C GLY A 154 -5.28 0.89 10.89
N SER A 155 -5.67 2.15 10.65
CA SER A 155 -7.06 2.49 10.31
C SER A 155 -7.60 1.60 9.19
N ASN A 156 -8.66 0.84 9.47
CA ASN A 156 -9.22 -0.13 8.55
C ASN A 156 -10.75 -0.10 8.48
N TRP A 157 -11.38 0.88 9.14
CA TRP A 157 -12.82 0.93 9.27
C TRP A 157 -13.37 2.36 9.17
N THR A 158 -14.60 2.45 8.69
CA THR A 158 -15.47 3.62 8.75
C THR A 158 -16.92 3.18 8.93
N ASP A 159 -17.81 4.03 9.43
CA ASP A 159 -19.18 3.65 9.76
C ASP A 159 -19.98 3.11 8.56
N SER A 160 -19.69 3.56 7.34
CA SER A 160 -20.37 3.09 6.12
C SER A 160 -19.77 1.81 5.52
N MET A 161 -18.72 1.25 6.09
CA MET A 161 -17.97 0.14 5.49
C MET A 161 -18.84 -1.09 5.22
N ALA A 162 -19.60 -1.55 6.21
CA ALA A 162 -20.42 -2.75 6.08
C ALA A 162 -21.54 -2.57 5.04
N ASP A 163 -22.18 -1.41 5.00
CA ASP A 163 -23.24 -1.10 4.03
C ASP A 163 -22.68 -1.02 2.61
N ARG A 164 -21.57 -0.30 2.40
CA ARG A 164 -20.88 -0.23 1.10
C ARG A 164 -20.39 -1.59 0.62
N PHE A 165 -19.91 -2.41 1.54
CA PHE A 165 -19.50 -3.78 1.21
C PHE A 165 -20.68 -4.61 0.71
N LYS A 166 -21.80 -4.58 1.45
CA LYS A 166 -23.02 -5.30 1.08
C LYS A 166 -23.63 -4.80 -0.23
N GLU A 167 -23.62 -3.48 -0.45
CA GLU A 167 -24.08 -2.89 -1.71
C GLU A 167 -23.24 -3.37 -2.90
N ARG A 168 -21.91 -3.42 -2.74
CA ARG A 168 -20.98 -3.78 -3.81
C ARG A 168 -20.97 -5.27 -4.13
N TYR A 169 -20.92 -6.12 -3.10
CA TYR A 169 -20.69 -7.56 -3.25
C TYR A 169 -21.93 -8.42 -3.00
N GLY A 170 -23.00 -7.86 -2.43
CA GLY A 170 -24.27 -8.56 -2.25
C GLY A 170 -24.33 -9.53 -1.07
N TYR A 171 -23.32 -9.56 -0.20
CA TYR A 171 -23.28 -10.40 0.99
C TYR A 171 -22.78 -9.64 2.22
N ASP A 172 -23.00 -10.24 3.42
CA ASP A 172 -22.65 -9.62 4.69
C ASP A 172 -21.18 -9.88 5.06
N LEU A 173 -20.46 -8.82 5.37
CA LEU A 173 -19.05 -8.84 5.78
C LEU A 173 -18.88 -9.31 7.23
N MET A 174 -19.83 -8.94 8.12
CA MET A 174 -19.66 -9.03 9.56
C MET A 174 -19.31 -10.43 10.09
N PRO A 175 -19.89 -11.54 9.58
CA PRO A 175 -19.52 -12.88 10.03
C PRO A 175 -18.08 -13.30 9.75
N TYR A 176 -17.45 -12.68 8.76
CA TYR A 176 -16.07 -13.02 8.32
C TYR A 176 -15.00 -12.21 9.05
N LEU A 177 -15.31 -10.97 9.47
CA LEU A 177 -14.31 -10.05 10.05
C LEU A 177 -13.50 -10.67 11.19
N PRO A 178 -14.10 -11.33 12.21
CA PRO A 178 -13.34 -11.93 13.31
C PRO A 178 -12.37 -13.04 12.87
N LEU A 179 -12.63 -13.64 11.71
CA LEU A 179 -11.86 -14.77 11.18
C LEU A 179 -10.78 -14.37 10.17
N MET A 180 -10.83 -13.13 9.64
CA MET A 180 -9.96 -12.69 8.57
C MET A 180 -9.05 -11.53 8.93
N LEU A 181 -9.39 -10.70 9.93
CA LEU A 181 -8.56 -9.58 10.35
C LEU A 181 -7.27 -10.08 10.99
N TRP A 182 -6.19 -9.38 10.73
CA TRP A 182 -4.90 -9.66 11.33
C TRP A 182 -4.75 -8.97 12.69
N LYS A 183 -3.91 -9.52 13.55
CA LYS A 183 -3.46 -8.78 14.73
C LYS A 183 -2.34 -7.82 14.32
N THR A 184 -2.54 -6.56 14.63
CA THR A 184 -1.64 -5.48 14.23
C THR A 184 -1.00 -4.83 15.43
N HIS A 185 0.25 -4.41 15.27
CA HIS A 185 0.96 -3.50 16.16
C HIS A 185 0.70 -2.04 15.81
N ARG A 186 1.40 -1.18 16.51
CA ARG A 186 1.60 0.22 16.18
C ARG A 186 1.92 0.40 14.69
N LEU A 187 1.43 1.48 14.09
CA LEU A 187 1.54 1.78 12.65
C LEU A 187 0.83 0.76 11.74
N GLY A 188 0.03 -0.15 12.32
CA GLY A 188 -0.69 -1.15 11.57
C GLY A 188 0.17 -2.29 11.03
N ASP A 189 1.41 -2.46 11.53
CA ASP A 189 2.23 -3.62 11.17
C ASP A 189 1.58 -4.91 11.66
N VAL A 190 1.44 -5.89 10.77
CA VAL A 190 0.88 -7.19 11.13
C VAL A 190 1.94 -8.01 11.85
N TRP A 191 1.66 -8.43 13.06
CA TRP A 191 2.57 -9.26 13.84
C TRP A 191 2.13 -10.71 13.97
N GLU A 192 0.85 -11.01 13.78
CA GLU A 192 0.33 -12.36 13.83
C GLU A 192 -0.64 -12.62 12.66
N TYR A 193 -0.19 -13.44 11.71
CA TYR A 193 -0.94 -13.84 10.52
C TYR A 193 -1.80 -15.08 10.70
N SER A 194 -1.64 -15.80 11.81
CA SER A 194 -2.37 -17.01 12.11
C SER A 194 -2.75 -17.04 13.58
N TYR A 195 -4.00 -16.87 13.87
CA TYR A 195 -4.54 -16.93 15.23
C TYR A 195 -5.94 -17.54 15.24
N GLY A 196 -6.38 -17.94 16.44
CA GLY A 196 -7.73 -18.45 16.66
C GLY A 196 -7.95 -19.87 16.13
N ALA A 197 -9.18 -20.21 15.85
CA ALA A 197 -9.58 -21.55 15.45
C ALA A 197 -8.95 -21.95 14.10
N GLN A 198 -8.51 -23.21 14.02
CA GLN A 198 -8.08 -23.81 12.76
C GLN A 198 -9.27 -23.90 11.80
N LYS A 199 -9.09 -23.50 10.57
CA LYS A 199 -10.13 -23.48 9.53
C LYS A 199 -9.91 -24.64 8.56
N SER A 200 -11.01 -25.24 8.08
CA SER A 200 -10.88 -26.18 6.95
C SER A 200 -10.29 -25.48 5.73
N PRO A 201 -9.64 -26.21 4.80
CA PRO A 201 -9.10 -25.60 3.59
C PRO A 201 -10.13 -24.80 2.78
N GLU A 202 -11.35 -25.31 2.67
CA GLU A 202 -12.44 -24.68 1.93
C GLU A 202 -12.91 -23.39 2.61
N LEU A 203 -13.03 -23.39 3.93
CA LEU A 203 -13.38 -22.19 4.68
C LEU A 203 -12.24 -21.15 4.63
N GLN A 204 -10.99 -21.59 4.71
CA GLN A 204 -9.84 -20.68 4.59
C GLN A 204 -9.80 -20.00 3.22
N GLU A 205 -10.02 -20.76 2.13
CA GLU A 205 -10.12 -20.19 0.78
C GLU A 205 -11.26 -19.17 0.67
N ALA A 206 -12.43 -19.47 1.26
CA ALA A 206 -13.54 -18.53 1.29
C ALA A 206 -13.18 -17.24 2.06
N ILE A 207 -12.55 -17.37 3.23
CA ILE A 207 -12.10 -16.23 4.05
C ILE A 207 -11.07 -15.39 3.31
N ASP A 208 -10.11 -16.00 2.62
CA ASP A 208 -9.09 -15.30 1.86
C ASP A 208 -9.70 -14.49 0.71
N ARG A 209 -10.72 -15.02 0.03
CA ARG A 209 -11.48 -14.32 -1.01
C ARG A 209 -12.31 -13.16 -0.47
N VAL A 210 -12.94 -13.33 0.69
CA VAL A 210 -13.65 -12.24 1.39
C VAL A 210 -12.66 -11.15 1.82
N ARG A 211 -11.47 -11.54 2.27
CA ARG A 211 -10.40 -10.58 2.59
C ARG A 211 -10.02 -9.76 1.37
N TYR A 212 -9.86 -10.38 0.21
CA TYR A 212 -9.61 -9.66 -1.04
C TYR A 212 -10.71 -8.63 -1.34
N ASP A 213 -11.99 -9.01 -1.24
CA ASP A 213 -13.12 -8.10 -1.46
C ASP A 213 -13.08 -6.92 -0.47
N PHE A 214 -12.82 -7.18 0.80
CA PHE A 214 -12.71 -6.15 1.83
C PHE A 214 -11.52 -5.19 1.60
N GLU A 215 -10.35 -5.73 1.31
CA GLU A 215 -9.16 -4.93 1.08
C GLU A 215 -9.27 -4.09 -0.20
N THR A 216 -9.89 -4.65 -1.24
CA THR A 216 -10.19 -3.93 -2.48
C THR A 216 -11.14 -2.76 -2.22
N LEU A 217 -12.23 -2.99 -1.50
CA LEU A 217 -13.17 -1.92 -1.14
C LEU A 217 -12.48 -0.83 -0.31
N LYS A 218 -11.68 -1.21 0.67
CA LYS A 218 -10.93 -0.26 1.52
C LYS A 218 -10.00 0.61 0.68
N ALA A 219 -9.23 0.01 -0.23
CA ALA A 219 -8.33 0.74 -1.11
C ALA A 219 -9.09 1.69 -2.05
N GLU A 220 -10.22 1.24 -2.61
CA GLU A 220 -11.09 2.08 -3.45
C GLU A 220 -11.69 3.25 -2.66
N MET A 221 -12.14 3.03 -1.41
CA MET A 221 -12.67 4.09 -0.56
C MET A 221 -11.60 5.13 -0.21
N LEU A 222 -10.39 4.72 0.09
CA LEU A 222 -9.26 5.64 0.33
C LEU A 222 -8.92 6.43 -0.92
N ASP A 223 -8.89 5.78 -2.09
CA ASP A 223 -8.67 6.48 -3.36
C ASP A 223 -9.78 7.50 -3.67
N GLU A 224 -11.04 7.10 -3.55
CA GLU A 224 -12.21 7.97 -3.81
C GLU A 224 -12.32 9.12 -2.81
N CYS A 225 -12.27 8.79 -1.51
CA CYS A 225 -12.58 9.76 -0.45
C CYS A 225 -11.40 10.68 -0.15
N TYR A 226 -10.18 10.18 -0.22
CA TYR A 226 -8.99 10.97 0.07
C TYR A 226 -8.28 11.43 -1.21
N THR A 227 -7.72 10.52 -2.00
CA THR A 227 -6.83 10.88 -3.12
C THR A 227 -7.51 11.80 -4.13
N GLN A 228 -8.67 11.39 -4.63
CA GLN A 228 -9.41 12.18 -5.63
C GLN A 228 -9.93 13.50 -5.06
N THR A 229 -10.39 13.50 -3.80
CA THR A 229 -10.84 14.72 -3.12
C THR A 229 -9.69 15.71 -2.95
N TYR A 230 -8.55 15.24 -2.50
CA TYR A 230 -7.34 16.05 -2.34
C TYR A 230 -6.85 16.62 -3.68
N CYS A 231 -6.76 15.79 -4.73
CA CYS A 231 -6.34 16.25 -6.04
C CYS A 231 -7.27 17.32 -6.60
N LYS A 232 -8.58 17.08 -6.50
CA LYS A 232 -9.58 18.07 -6.92
C LYS A 232 -9.46 19.37 -6.12
N TRP A 233 -9.36 19.27 -4.80
CA TRP A 233 -9.21 20.45 -3.94
C TRP A 233 -7.95 21.26 -4.29
N CYS A 234 -6.80 20.64 -4.52
CA CYS A 234 -5.58 21.32 -4.96
C CYS A 234 -5.83 22.12 -6.24
N ASN A 235 -6.44 21.49 -7.24
CA ASN A 235 -6.73 22.13 -8.52
C ASN A 235 -7.75 23.28 -8.38
N ASP A 236 -8.76 23.14 -7.53
CA ASP A 236 -9.72 24.20 -7.21
C ASP A 236 -9.05 25.42 -6.54
N GLN A 237 -7.96 25.21 -5.79
CA GLN A 237 -7.13 26.27 -5.22
C GLN A 237 -6.12 26.88 -6.22
N GLY A 238 -6.07 26.39 -7.47
CA GLY A 238 -5.12 26.83 -8.48
C GLY A 238 -3.69 26.32 -8.25
N ALA A 239 -3.52 25.24 -7.51
CA ALA A 239 -2.26 24.58 -7.22
C ALA A 239 -2.25 23.15 -7.76
N LYS A 240 -1.07 22.59 -7.98
CA LYS A 240 -0.93 21.18 -8.36
C LYS A 240 -1.01 20.27 -7.14
N SER A 241 -1.60 19.10 -7.34
CA SER A 241 -1.56 18.02 -6.36
C SER A 241 -0.24 17.26 -6.50
N LYS A 242 0.48 17.10 -5.39
CA LYS A 242 1.66 16.28 -5.26
C LYS A 242 1.43 15.28 -4.13
N GLY A 243 1.80 14.00 -4.31
CA GLY A 243 1.54 13.05 -3.25
C GLY A 243 2.22 11.71 -3.41
N GLN A 244 2.44 11.11 -2.23
CA GLN A 244 2.96 9.78 -2.03
C GLN A 244 1.77 8.83 -1.80
N ALA A 245 1.32 8.17 -2.87
CA ALA A 245 0.18 7.27 -2.85
C ALA A 245 0.56 5.87 -2.36
N TYR A 246 1.26 5.79 -1.26
CA TYR A 246 1.63 4.54 -0.61
C TYR A 246 1.56 4.70 0.92
N GLY A 247 1.85 3.65 1.62
CA GLY A 247 1.53 3.48 3.00
C GLY A 247 0.43 2.42 3.11
N ARG A 248 -0.28 2.37 4.21
CA ARG A 248 -1.19 1.27 4.50
C ARG A 248 -2.59 1.53 3.96
N GLY A 249 -3.00 0.74 2.99
CA GLY A 249 -4.34 0.80 2.40
C GLY A 249 -4.41 1.36 0.98
N PHE A 250 -3.27 1.74 0.38
CA PHE A 250 -3.22 2.26 -0.99
C PHE A 250 -2.54 1.27 -1.95
N PHE A 251 -2.96 1.32 -3.20
CA PHE A 251 -2.20 0.70 -4.28
C PHE A 251 -1.39 1.79 -4.99
N PRO A 252 -0.06 1.80 -4.86
CA PRO A 252 0.78 2.91 -5.32
C PRO A 252 0.58 3.29 -6.79
N LEU A 253 0.39 2.31 -7.67
CA LEU A 253 0.15 2.57 -9.09
C LEU A 253 -1.17 3.32 -9.31
N GLU A 254 -2.28 2.74 -8.83
CA GLU A 254 -3.62 3.24 -9.16
C GLU A 254 -3.89 4.61 -8.55
N SER A 255 -3.57 4.80 -7.28
CA SER A 255 -3.74 6.08 -6.62
C SER A 255 -2.81 7.16 -7.18
N SER A 256 -1.60 6.80 -7.63
CA SER A 256 -0.67 7.73 -8.27
C SER A 256 -1.16 8.25 -9.64
N LEU A 257 -2.11 7.58 -10.29
CA LEU A 257 -2.70 8.07 -11.56
C LEU A 257 -3.39 9.43 -11.40
N HIS A 258 -3.88 9.77 -10.21
CA HIS A 258 -4.65 10.99 -9.96
C HIS A 258 -3.78 12.24 -9.72
N TYR A 259 -2.61 12.11 -9.10
CA TYR A 259 -1.77 13.26 -8.75
C TYR A 259 -1.19 13.95 -9.99
N ASP A 260 -1.12 15.29 -9.97
CA ASP A 260 -0.41 16.06 -11.02
C ASP A 260 1.09 15.79 -10.99
N ILE A 261 1.65 15.58 -9.80
CA ILE A 261 3.05 15.24 -9.56
C ILE A 261 3.07 14.00 -8.64
N PRO A 262 3.04 12.80 -9.20
CA PRO A 262 3.20 11.59 -8.41
C PRO A 262 4.58 11.57 -7.74
N GLU A 263 4.64 11.16 -6.47
CA GLU A 263 5.88 11.12 -5.70
C GLU A 263 6.11 9.74 -5.09
N GLY A 264 7.33 9.25 -5.22
CA GLY A 264 7.86 8.09 -4.52
C GLY A 264 8.80 8.51 -3.40
N GLU A 265 9.55 7.54 -2.89
CA GLU A 265 10.52 7.75 -1.81
C GLU A 265 11.75 6.86 -2.02
N ALA A 266 12.89 7.24 -1.45
CA ALA A 266 14.08 6.43 -1.39
C ALA A 266 14.73 6.51 0.00
N TRP A 267 15.22 5.37 0.48
CA TRP A 267 15.89 5.26 1.77
C TRP A 267 17.33 4.84 1.61
N THR A 268 18.20 5.44 2.41
CA THR A 268 19.55 4.92 2.66
C THR A 268 19.54 4.06 3.91
N THR A 269 19.35 2.78 3.75
CA THR A 269 19.20 1.87 4.89
C THR A 269 20.53 1.49 5.55
N ASN A 270 21.65 1.66 4.84
CA ASN A 270 22.97 1.26 5.36
C ASN A 270 24.11 2.07 4.69
N TYR A 271 25.30 1.95 5.25
CA TYR A 271 26.52 2.41 4.61
C TYR A 271 26.97 1.43 3.52
N LEU A 272 27.65 1.94 2.52
CA LEU A 272 28.31 1.12 1.51
C LEU A 272 29.48 0.33 2.14
N LYS A 273 29.65 -0.91 1.75
CA LYS A 273 30.73 -1.77 2.24
C LYS A 273 32.02 -1.61 1.44
N HIS A 274 31.88 -1.29 0.13
CA HIS A 274 33.06 -1.07 -0.71
C HIS A 274 33.74 0.25 -0.37
N ARG A 275 34.99 0.36 -0.74
CA ARG A 275 35.78 1.58 -0.59
C ARG A 275 35.81 2.36 -1.89
N LEU A 276 36.04 3.66 -1.78
CA LEU A 276 36.19 4.54 -2.94
C LEU A 276 37.29 4.02 -3.88
N GLY A 277 36.94 3.86 -5.15
CA GLY A 277 37.84 3.33 -6.19
C GLY A 277 37.77 1.81 -6.38
N GLU A 278 37.05 1.08 -5.55
CA GLU A 278 36.73 -0.34 -5.78
C GLU A 278 35.44 -0.47 -6.61
N GLU A 279 35.27 -1.58 -7.29
CA GLU A 279 34.02 -1.92 -7.95
C GLU A 279 32.92 -2.13 -6.90
N MET A 280 31.75 -1.54 -7.12
CA MET A 280 30.61 -1.66 -6.22
C MET A 280 30.05 -3.08 -6.29
N PRO A 281 30.04 -3.83 -5.16
CA PRO A 281 29.47 -5.16 -5.15
C PRO A 281 27.94 -5.11 -5.26
N ASN A 282 27.37 -6.14 -5.87
CA ASN A 282 25.91 -6.25 -6.03
C ASN A 282 25.14 -6.07 -4.71
N ASP A 283 25.69 -6.51 -3.59
CA ASP A 283 25.09 -6.33 -2.27
C ASP A 283 24.96 -4.85 -1.86
N ASP A 284 25.93 -4.01 -2.17
CA ASP A 284 25.87 -2.58 -1.89
C ASP A 284 24.86 -1.90 -2.83
N TYR A 285 24.81 -2.30 -4.08
CA TYR A 285 23.80 -1.85 -5.03
C TYR A 285 22.38 -2.24 -4.60
N ARG A 286 22.20 -3.43 -4.05
CA ARG A 286 20.90 -3.94 -3.55
C ARG A 286 20.40 -3.27 -2.29
N ARG A 287 21.25 -2.65 -1.48
CA ARG A 287 20.87 -2.05 -0.19
C ARG A 287 19.94 -0.85 -0.30
N GLY A 288 19.94 -0.16 -1.43
CA GLY A 288 19.01 0.92 -1.73
C GLY A 288 17.68 0.48 -2.34
N ARG A 289 17.43 -0.82 -2.50
CA ARG A 289 16.31 -1.34 -3.30
C ARG A 289 14.94 -1.28 -2.65
N GLY A 290 14.85 -1.18 -1.32
CA GLY A 290 13.57 -1.29 -0.63
C GLY A 290 12.48 -0.43 -1.26
N TYR A 291 12.80 0.79 -1.59
CA TYR A 291 11.85 1.78 -2.10
C TYR A 291 11.88 2.00 -3.63
N VAL A 292 12.84 1.44 -4.33
CA VAL A 292 12.94 1.57 -5.80
C VAL A 292 11.72 0.98 -6.50
N MET A 293 11.09 -0.04 -5.92
CA MET A 293 9.85 -0.61 -6.44
C MET A 293 8.68 0.39 -6.38
N ILE A 294 8.53 1.15 -5.28
CA ILE A 294 7.54 2.23 -5.19
C ILE A 294 7.81 3.28 -6.26
N ASN A 295 9.05 3.74 -6.38
CA ASN A 295 9.43 4.69 -7.41
C ASN A 295 9.05 4.20 -8.81
N LYS A 296 9.18 2.89 -9.08
CA LYS A 296 8.78 2.30 -10.35
C LYS A 296 7.27 2.28 -10.55
N TYR A 297 6.47 2.02 -9.51
CA TYR A 297 5.00 2.14 -9.58
C TYR A 297 4.57 3.58 -9.87
N VAL A 298 5.15 4.53 -9.15
CA VAL A 298 4.85 5.95 -9.27
C VAL A 298 5.21 6.49 -10.65
N SER A 299 6.40 6.15 -11.18
CA SER A 299 6.82 6.54 -12.52
C SER A 299 5.94 5.89 -13.60
N SER A 300 5.55 4.64 -13.41
CA SER A 300 4.64 3.95 -14.32
C SER A 300 3.29 4.66 -14.42
N ALA A 301 2.73 5.08 -13.27
CA ALA A 301 1.49 5.88 -13.24
C ALA A 301 1.64 7.20 -14.00
N ALA A 302 2.79 7.88 -13.84
CA ALA A 302 3.09 9.10 -14.57
C ALA A 302 3.18 8.85 -16.09
N HIS A 303 3.85 7.78 -16.50
CA HIS A 303 3.97 7.42 -17.92
C HIS A 303 2.61 7.09 -18.53
N LEU A 304 1.77 6.31 -17.83
CA LEU A 304 0.41 5.97 -18.23
C LEU A 304 -0.48 7.20 -18.41
N THR A 305 -0.23 8.28 -17.69
CA THR A 305 -1.01 9.52 -17.73
C THR A 305 -0.31 10.67 -18.47
N GLY A 306 0.85 10.42 -19.09
CA GLY A 306 1.59 11.41 -19.87
C GLY A 306 2.27 12.50 -19.05
N LYS A 307 2.50 12.26 -17.75
CA LYS A 307 3.16 13.20 -16.85
C LYS A 307 4.67 13.01 -16.90
N ARG A 308 5.42 14.12 -16.96
CA ARG A 308 6.89 14.11 -17.06
C ARG A 308 7.59 14.50 -15.76
N VAL A 309 6.86 15.13 -14.83
CA VAL A 309 7.40 15.45 -13.51
C VAL A 309 7.01 14.33 -12.56
N VAL A 310 7.98 13.51 -12.21
CA VAL A 310 7.86 12.39 -11.27
C VAL A 310 8.82 12.67 -10.12
N SER A 311 8.27 12.90 -8.96
CA SER A 311 9.03 13.30 -7.78
C SER A 311 9.44 12.10 -6.93
N CYS A 312 10.51 12.28 -6.16
CA CYS A 312 10.92 11.35 -5.12
C CYS A 312 11.40 12.13 -3.90
N GLU A 313 10.89 11.79 -2.74
CA GLU A 313 11.51 12.14 -1.48
C GLU A 313 12.76 11.30 -1.32
N GLU A 314 13.93 11.94 -1.39
CA GLU A 314 15.17 11.21 -1.54
C GLU A 314 15.98 11.13 -0.27
N MET A 315 16.40 9.90 0.01
CA MET A 315 17.47 9.55 0.90
C MET A 315 17.12 9.78 2.36
N THR A 316 15.90 9.40 2.74
CA THR A 316 15.53 9.23 4.15
C THR A 316 16.52 8.30 4.85
N ASN A 317 16.99 8.68 6.02
CA ASN A 317 17.94 7.89 6.79
C ASN A 317 17.64 8.05 8.30
N THR A 318 17.48 6.95 8.99
CA THR A 318 17.15 6.94 10.42
C THR A 318 18.30 6.48 11.31
N TYR A 319 19.42 6.00 10.75
CA TYR A 319 20.34 5.19 11.52
C TYR A 319 21.67 5.86 11.89
N HIS A 320 22.18 6.78 11.05
CA HIS A 320 23.55 7.26 11.24
C HIS A 320 23.72 8.73 10.92
N VAL A 321 23.85 9.52 11.96
CA VAL A 321 24.18 10.95 11.85
C VAL A 321 25.49 11.12 11.08
N PHE A 322 25.43 11.92 10.00
CA PHE A 322 26.58 12.26 9.13
C PHE A 322 27.27 11.05 8.46
N ASN A 323 26.62 9.90 8.38
CA ASN A 323 27.21 8.70 7.78
C ASN A 323 26.90 8.54 6.28
N ALA A 324 25.97 9.30 5.72
CA ALA A 324 25.69 9.29 4.29
C ALA A 324 26.80 10.05 3.54
N THR A 325 27.55 9.34 2.70
CA THR A 325 28.55 9.96 1.81
C THR A 325 27.89 10.47 0.53
N LEU A 326 28.51 11.42 -0.18
CA LEU A 326 28.00 11.87 -1.50
C LEU A 326 27.94 10.73 -2.52
N GLU A 327 28.82 9.72 -2.39
CA GLU A 327 28.80 8.53 -3.23
C GLU A 327 27.55 7.69 -2.98
N LEU A 328 27.21 7.42 -1.71
CA LEU A 328 25.98 6.72 -1.33
C LEU A 328 24.74 7.47 -1.84
N LEU A 329 24.71 8.79 -1.63
CA LEU A 329 23.60 9.64 -2.11
C LEU A 329 23.46 9.59 -3.63
N LYS A 330 24.59 9.56 -4.35
CA LYS A 330 24.59 9.46 -5.81
C LYS A 330 24.06 8.09 -6.26
N VAL A 331 24.50 7.00 -5.66
CA VAL A 331 24.03 5.65 -5.99
C VAL A 331 22.52 5.53 -5.82
N GLY A 332 21.98 5.96 -4.68
CA GLY A 332 20.54 5.92 -4.44
C GLY A 332 19.75 6.83 -5.38
N SER A 333 20.26 8.03 -5.65
CA SER A 333 19.66 8.93 -6.62
C SER A 333 19.67 8.37 -8.05
N ASP A 334 20.75 7.73 -8.47
CA ASP A 334 20.84 7.14 -9.82
C ASP A 334 19.85 5.97 -9.94
N GLN A 335 19.66 5.18 -8.90
CA GLN A 335 18.63 4.13 -8.86
C GLN A 335 17.22 4.71 -9.01
N SER A 336 16.92 5.80 -8.29
CA SER A 336 15.63 6.51 -8.42
C SER A 336 15.44 7.01 -9.86
N ILE A 337 16.47 7.60 -10.48
CA ILE A 337 16.42 8.07 -11.87
C ILE A 337 16.15 6.91 -12.84
N ILE A 338 16.85 5.81 -12.71
CA ILE A 338 16.65 4.62 -13.57
C ILE A 338 15.25 4.06 -13.42
N SER A 339 14.63 4.17 -12.24
CA SER A 339 13.24 3.78 -12.02
C SER A 339 12.22 4.75 -12.64
N GLY A 340 12.64 5.89 -13.16
CA GLY A 340 11.81 6.88 -13.86
C GLY A 340 11.56 8.18 -13.09
N ILE A 341 12.26 8.42 -11.97
CA ILE A 341 12.17 9.68 -11.23
C ILE A 341 12.86 10.81 -12.00
N THR A 342 12.21 11.97 -12.07
CA THR A 342 12.71 13.15 -12.78
C THR A 342 12.87 14.38 -11.88
N GLN A 343 12.44 14.31 -10.63
CA GLN A 343 12.56 15.38 -9.64
C GLN A 343 12.92 14.79 -8.28
N SER A 344 13.88 15.39 -7.60
CA SER A 344 14.31 14.99 -6.26
C SER A 344 13.95 16.06 -5.24
N ILE A 345 13.41 15.62 -4.10
CA ILE A 345 13.23 16.41 -2.89
C ILE A 345 14.06 15.73 -1.82
N TYR A 346 15.10 16.38 -1.37
CA TYR A 346 15.99 15.77 -0.39
C TYR A 346 15.36 15.72 1.02
N HIS A 347 15.46 14.57 1.67
CA HIS A 347 15.04 14.38 3.04
C HIS A 347 16.27 14.20 3.94
N GLY A 348 16.74 15.24 4.62
CA GLY A 348 16.18 16.60 4.57
C GLY A 348 17.19 17.57 5.14
N PHE A 349 16.87 18.85 4.99
CA PHE A 349 17.62 19.90 5.66
C PHE A 349 17.24 19.95 7.14
N ASN A 350 18.10 19.40 8.00
CA ASN A 350 17.88 19.34 9.44
C ASN A 350 18.25 20.68 10.07
N TYR A 351 17.29 21.59 10.10
CA TYR A 351 17.47 22.88 10.77
C TYR A 351 17.70 22.68 12.28
N SER A 352 18.68 23.37 12.80
CA SER A 352 18.95 23.42 14.22
C SER A 352 19.13 24.87 14.67
N PRO A 353 18.43 25.33 15.72
CA PRO A 353 18.63 26.68 16.24
C PRO A 353 20.05 26.81 16.84
N PRO A 354 20.61 28.04 16.90
CA PRO A 354 21.97 28.24 17.42
C PRO A 354 22.22 27.71 18.83
N ALA A 355 21.15 27.58 19.65
CA ALA A 355 21.24 27.06 21.00
C ALA A 355 21.21 25.53 21.08
N ALA A 356 20.94 24.82 19.99
CA ALA A 356 20.93 23.38 19.98
C ALA A 356 22.37 22.84 20.11
N PRO A 357 22.65 21.91 21.03
CA PRO A 357 23.99 21.34 21.13
C PRO A 357 24.30 20.49 19.87
N PHE A 358 25.58 20.42 19.50
CA PHE A 358 26.01 19.52 18.41
C PHE A 358 25.59 18.07 18.72
N PRO A 359 25.08 17.32 17.76
CA PRO A 359 25.01 17.56 16.30
C PRO A 359 23.78 18.32 15.82
N GLY A 360 23.00 18.91 16.68
CA GLY A 360 21.78 19.63 16.39
C GLY A 360 20.50 18.82 16.64
N TRP A 361 19.37 19.36 16.24
CA TRP A 361 18.10 18.65 16.28
C TRP A 361 18.04 17.66 15.13
N ILE A 362 18.20 16.41 15.48
CA ILE A 362 18.34 15.31 14.53
C ILE A 362 17.14 14.39 14.68
N ARG A 363 16.51 14.04 13.57
CA ARG A 363 15.46 13.04 13.60
C ARG A 363 15.60 12.05 12.45
N TYR A 364 15.05 12.36 11.31
CA TYR A 364 15.18 11.57 10.09
C TYR A 364 16.00 12.35 9.06
N GLY A 365 16.52 11.67 8.06
CA GLY A 365 17.18 12.30 6.94
C GLY A 365 18.69 12.12 6.89
N SER A 366 19.26 12.43 5.75
CA SER A 366 20.71 12.29 5.47
C SER A 366 21.51 13.54 5.83
N TYR A 367 20.94 14.45 6.58
CA TYR A 367 21.59 15.67 7.12
C TYR A 367 22.19 16.58 6.04
N TYR A 368 21.35 17.05 5.14
CA TYR A 368 21.72 18.03 4.11
C TYR A 368 21.84 19.43 4.71
N ASN A 369 22.87 19.67 5.52
CA ASN A 369 23.13 20.95 6.14
C ASN A 369 24.63 21.23 6.26
N GLU A 370 24.95 22.44 6.72
CA GLU A 370 26.31 22.96 6.85
C GLU A 370 27.19 22.22 7.86
N ASN A 371 26.61 21.46 8.76
CA ASN A 371 27.36 20.63 9.72
C ASN A 371 27.95 19.37 9.08
N ASN A 372 27.50 19.01 7.86
CA ASN A 372 27.98 17.84 7.17
C ASN A 372 29.31 18.16 6.45
N PRO A 373 30.38 17.35 6.62
CA PRO A 373 31.71 17.62 6.03
C PRO A 373 31.69 17.80 4.50
N TRP A 374 30.76 17.17 3.80
CA TRP A 374 30.66 17.27 2.35
C TRP A 374 29.80 18.46 1.87
N TRP A 375 29.19 19.25 2.75
CA TRP A 375 28.34 20.38 2.37
C TRP A 375 28.95 21.36 1.37
N PRO A 376 30.25 21.75 1.50
CA PRO A 376 30.87 22.63 0.51
C PRO A 376 30.89 22.07 -0.92
N TYR A 377 30.83 20.75 -1.05
CA TYR A 377 30.87 20.02 -2.32
C TYR A 377 29.46 19.66 -2.83
N PHE A 378 28.44 19.79 -2.03
CA PHE A 378 27.07 19.42 -2.36
C PHE A 378 26.52 20.12 -3.61
N LYS A 379 26.99 21.32 -3.90
CA LYS A 379 26.68 22.07 -5.13
C LYS A 379 26.97 21.28 -6.42
N TYR A 380 27.99 20.44 -6.42
CA TYR A 380 28.34 19.63 -7.60
C TYR A 380 27.32 18.50 -7.80
N PHE A 381 26.91 17.86 -6.73
CA PHE A 381 25.84 16.86 -6.75
C PHE A 381 24.52 17.48 -7.21
N ASN A 382 24.15 18.64 -6.67
CA ASN A 382 22.95 19.37 -7.11
C ASN A 382 23.00 19.77 -8.57
N THR A 383 24.16 20.20 -9.06
CA THR A 383 24.34 20.54 -10.50
C THR A 383 24.14 19.31 -11.38
N TYR A 384 24.68 18.16 -10.97
CA TYR A 384 24.48 16.89 -11.65
C TYR A 384 22.99 16.54 -11.71
N LYS A 385 22.28 16.54 -10.58
CA LYS A 385 20.85 16.26 -10.50
C LYS A 385 20.01 17.24 -11.34
N ALA A 386 20.29 18.53 -11.27
CA ALA A 386 19.58 19.56 -12.03
C ALA A 386 19.70 19.37 -13.55
N ARG A 387 20.89 18.99 -14.03
CA ARG A 387 21.11 18.68 -15.46
C ARG A 387 20.30 17.47 -15.90
N LEU A 388 20.30 16.38 -15.12
CA LEU A 388 19.49 15.20 -15.41
C LEU A 388 18.00 15.51 -15.37
N ALA A 389 17.53 16.20 -14.33
CA ALA A 389 16.12 16.59 -14.22
C ALA A 389 15.66 17.42 -15.42
N THR A 390 16.48 18.37 -15.87
CA THR A 390 16.18 19.18 -17.06
C THR A 390 16.03 18.33 -18.31
N LEU A 391 16.90 17.36 -18.54
CA LEU A 391 16.81 16.46 -19.68
C LEU A 391 15.57 15.55 -19.58
N LEU A 392 15.37 14.91 -18.43
CA LEU A 392 14.34 13.89 -18.23
C LEU A 392 12.92 14.48 -18.21
N GLN A 393 12.72 15.68 -17.67
CA GLN A 393 11.42 16.36 -17.70
C GLN A 393 11.03 16.87 -19.11
N ASN A 394 11.97 16.92 -20.05
CA ASN A 394 11.72 17.28 -21.44
C ASN A 394 11.72 16.08 -22.40
N ALA A 395 11.74 14.85 -21.86
CA ALA A 395 11.72 13.61 -22.62
C ALA A 395 10.66 12.67 -22.07
N ASP A 396 10.25 11.70 -22.88
CA ASP A 396 9.39 10.59 -22.44
C ASP A 396 10.26 9.34 -22.29
N MET A 397 10.14 8.66 -21.16
CA MET A 397 10.83 7.39 -20.96
C MET A 397 10.28 6.35 -21.94
N TYR A 398 11.17 5.71 -22.68
CA TYR A 398 10.78 4.62 -23.56
C TYR A 398 10.37 3.41 -22.74
N THR A 399 9.13 2.97 -22.91
CA THR A 399 8.56 1.77 -22.27
C THR A 399 7.54 1.14 -23.22
N ASP A 400 7.77 -0.11 -23.64
CA ASP A 400 6.92 -0.87 -24.55
C ASP A 400 6.51 -2.24 -23.96
N ILE A 401 6.93 -2.50 -22.73
CA ILE A 401 6.64 -3.69 -21.95
C ILE A 401 5.82 -3.31 -20.72
N ALA A 402 4.74 -4.04 -20.45
CA ALA A 402 3.95 -3.92 -19.23
C ALA A 402 4.23 -5.09 -18.27
N LEU A 403 4.20 -4.82 -16.97
CA LEU A 403 4.37 -5.82 -15.91
C LEU A 403 3.15 -5.82 -15.01
N LEU A 404 2.41 -6.93 -14.95
CA LEU A 404 1.36 -7.15 -13.96
C LEU A 404 1.95 -7.93 -12.78
N THR A 405 1.87 -7.32 -11.58
CA THR A 405 2.42 -7.88 -10.35
C THR A 405 1.34 -8.56 -9.51
N PRO A 406 1.69 -9.52 -8.63
CA PRO A 406 0.73 -10.31 -7.85
C PRO A 406 0.17 -9.56 -6.62
N ILE A 407 -0.07 -8.24 -6.74
CA ILE A 407 -0.63 -7.44 -5.63
C ILE A 407 -1.98 -7.97 -5.17
N PRO A 408 -2.93 -8.33 -6.07
CA PRO A 408 -4.20 -8.93 -5.66
C PRO A 408 -4.02 -10.26 -4.91
N ASP A 409 -3.10 -11.11 -5.34
CA ASP A 409 -2.78 -12.36 -4.64
C ASP A 409 -2.20 -12.11 -3.23
N LEU A 410 -1.40 -11.04 -3.07
CA LEU A 410 -0.88 -10.63 -1.76
C LEU A 410 -2.00 -10.12 -0.86
N TRP A 411 -2.93 -9.33 -1.39
CA TRP A 411 -4.09 -8.84 -0.63
C TRP A 411 -4.98 -10.00 -0.14
N THR A 412 -5.19 -11.00 -0.98
CA THR A 412 -5.92 -12.22 -0.62
C THR A 412 -5.32 -12.90 0.61
N ARG A 413 -3.99 -13.00 0.66
CA ARG A 413 -3.27 -13.72 1.72
C ARG A 413 -2.96 -12.87 2.93
N TYR A 414 -2.60 -11.60 2.73
CA TYR A 414 -1.96 -10.77 3.74
C TYR A 414 -2.60 -9.41 3.96
N GLY A 415 -3.57 -9.03 3.13
CA GLY A 415 -4.21 -7.71 3.17
C GLY A 415 -3.33 -6.58 2.62
N VAL A 416 -3.92 -5.39 2.50
CA VAL A 416 -3.28 -4.19 1.95
C VAL A 416 -2.25 -3.57 2.91
N GLN A 417 -2.23 -3.99 4.17
CA GLN A 417 -1.27 -3.49 5.17
C GLN A 417 0.17 -3.92 4.88
N THR A 418 0.36 -4.89 4.00
CA THR A 418 1.68 -5.24 3.52
C THR A 418 2.02 -4.36 2.35
N GLU A 419 2.99 -3.50 2.55
CA GLU A 419 3.56 -2.72 1.47
C GLU A 419 4.10 -3.67 0.38
N PRO A 420 3.95 -3.31 -0.91
CA PRO A 420 4.41 -4.16 -2.01
C PRO A 420 5.95 -4.16 -2.14
N PHE A 421 6.65 -4.23 -1.01
CA PHE A 421 8.09 -4.24 -0.97
C PHE A 421 8.67 -5.62 -1.14
N PRO A 422 9.83 -5.76 -1.75
CA PRO A 422 10.70 -6.88 -1.54
C PRO A 422 11.35 -6.77 -0.14
N GLY A 423 10.55 -6.82 0.93
CA GLY A 423 11.06 -6.94 2.28
C GLY A 423 11.54 -8.36 2.57
N PRO A 424 12.43 -8.58 3.53
CA PRO A 424 12.74 -9.91 4.00
C PRO A 424 11.51 -10.44 4.75
N GLY A 425 10.78 -11.38 4.17
CA GLY A 425 9.64 -12.00 4.82
C GLY A 425 8.83 -12.88 3.89
N PRO A 426 7.85 -13.62 4.43
CA PRO A 426 7.02 -14.52 3.63
C PRO A 426 6.12 -13.81 2.61
N LEU A 427 6.12 -12.48 2.60
CA LEU A 427 5.20 -11.63 1.85
C LEU A 427 5.75 -11.17 0.51
N ALA A 428 7.07 -11.25 0.31
CA ALA A 428 7.68 -10.81 -0.94
C ALA A 428 7.58 -11.91 -2.00
N VAL A 429 7.13 -11.55 -3.20
CA VAL A 429 7.54 -12.26 -4.40
C VAL A 429 8.95 -11.75 -4.72
N PRO A 430 10.01 -12.50 -4.38
CA PRO A 430 11.37 -11.97 -4.26
C PRO A 430 11.92 -11.40 -5.57
N TYR A 431 11.38 -11.87 -6.70
CA TYR A 431 11.84 -11.48 -8.03
C TYR A 431 10.99 -10.38 -8.70
N THR A 432 9.96 -9.86 -8.03
CA THR A 432 9.06 -8.85 -8.66
C THR A 432 9.82 -7.59 -9.06
N SER A 433 10.73 -7.11 -8.18
CA SER A 433 11.59 -5.98 -8.50
C SER A 433 12.71 -6.33 -9.48
N LEU A 434 13.17 -7.57 -9.50
CA LEU A 434 14.24 -8.01 -10.38
C LEU A 434 13.82 -8.04 -11.85
N VAL A 435 12.55 -8.30 -12.15
CA VAL A 435 12.05 -8.37 -13.52
C VAL A 435 12.20 -7.04 -14.25
N TRP A 436 11.75 -5.93 -13.65
CA TRP A 436 11.89 -4.63 -14.30
C TRP A 436 13.37 -4.19 -14.42
N GLU A 437 14.18 -4.47 -13.39
CA GLU A 437 15.60 -4.16 -13.43
C GLU A 437 16.32 -4.93 -14.54
N ALA A 438 16.03 -6.23 -14.68
CA ALA A 438 16.61 -7.06 -15.74
C ALA A 438 16.25 -6.53 -17.14
N ILE A 439 14.98 -6.16 -17.35
CA ILE A 439 14.53 -5.57 -18.62
C ILE A 439 15.33 -4.29 -18.92
N HIS A 440 15.48 -3.40 -17.96
CA HIS A 440 16.23 -2.15 -18.14
C HIS A 440 17.74 -2.39 -18.36
N LYS A 441 18.35 -3.32 -17.62
CA LYS A 441 19.76 -3.71 -17.80
C LYS A 441 20.06 -4.22 -19.22
N HIS A 442 19.09 -4.82 -19.87
CA HIS A 442 19.20 -5.33 -21.24
C HIS A 442 18.71 -4.35 -22.33
N GLY A 443 18.52 -3.07 -21.97
CA GLY A 443 18.16 -2.01 -22.91
C GLY A 443 16.69 -1.94 -23.28
N GLY A 444 15.83 -2.69 -22.62
CA GLY A 444 14.38 -2.57 -22.72
C GLY A 444 13.84 -1.46 -21.81
N GLY A 445 12.56 -1.18 -21.93
CA GLY A 445 11.84 -0.29 -21.03
C GLY A 445 10.48 -0.86 -20.67
N CYS A 446 10.12 -0.77 -19.39
CA CYS A 446 8.86 -1.31 -18.92
C CYS A 446 8.17 -0.41 -17.91
N ASP A 447 6.86 -0.61 -17.77
CA ASP A 447 6.02 -0.01 -16.73
C ASP A 447 5.23 -1.10 -16.00
N TYR A 448 4.98 -0.86 -14.73
CA TYR A 448 3.97 -1.64 -14.01
C TYR A 448 2.57 -1.29 -14.52
N THR A 449 1.68 -2.26 -14.48
CA THR A 449 0.27 -2.12 -14.80
C THR A 449 -0.60 -2.80 -13.74
N SER A 450 -1.91 -2.57 -13.81
CA SER A 450 -2.91 -3.27 -12.99
C SER A 450 -4.04 -3.81 -13.86
N GLU A 451 -4.88 -4.68 -13.31
CA GLU A 451 -6.08 -5.14 -14.01
C GLU A 451 -7.02 -3.98 -14.37
N ARG A 452 -7.12 -2.97 -13.51
CA ARG A 452 -7.89 -1.74 -13.79
C ARG A 452 -7.33 -0.98 -15.00
N VAL A 453 -6.00 -0.84 -15.10
CA VAL A 453 -5.35 -0.22 -16.26
C VAL A 453 -5.57 -1.07 -17.52
N ILE A 454 -5.42 -2.40 -17.42
CA ILE A 454 -5.71 -3.31 -18.54
C ILE A 454 -7.18 -3.19 -18.96
N ALA A 455 -8.11 -3.17 -18.02
CA ALA A 455 -9.55 -2.99 -18.30
C ALA A 455 -9.84 -1.67 -19.04
N GLY A 456 -9.17 -0.58 -18.66
CA GLY A 456 -9.27 0.73 -19.29
C GLY A 456 -8.51 0.88 -20.62
N SER A 457 -7.67 -0.10 -21.00
CA SER A 457 -6.89 -0.06 -22.24
C SER A 457 -7.73 -0.43 -23.45
N THR A 458 -7.40 0.11 -24.63
CA THR A 458 -7.81 -0.48 -25.92
C THR A 458 -6.77 -1.49 -26.40
N VAL A 459 -7.18 -2.40 -27.28
CA VAL A 459 -6.28 -3.35 -27.95
C VAL A 459 -6.22 -2.99 -29.42
N GLU A 460 -5.06 -2.57 -29.91
CA GLU A 460 -4.88 -2.10 -31.29
C GLU A 460 -3.60 -2.69 -31.87
N ASN A 461 -3.72 -3.45 -32.95
CA ASN A 461 -2.58 -4.05 -33.66
C ASN A 461 -1.61 -4.84 -32.74
N GLY A 462 -2.14 -5.59 -31.80
CA GLY A 462 -1.34 -6.37 -30.86
C GLY A 462 -0.65 -5.53 -29.78
N LYS A 463 -1.21 -4.37 -29.47
CA LYS A 463 -0.73 -3.51 -28.38
C LYS A 463 -1.86 -3.19 -27.41
N LEU A 464 -1.53 -3.17 -26.12
CA LEU A 464 -2.37 -2.59 -25.07
C LEU A 464 -2.09 -1.08 -25.03
N CYS A 465 -3.12 -0.27 -25.33
CA CYS A 465 -3.01 1.19 -25.41
C CYS A 465 -3.72 1.83 -24.21
N TYR A 466 -2.98 2.61 -23.41
CA TYR A 466 -3.51 3.37 -22.28
C TYR A 466 -2.86 4.76 -22.25
N GLY A 467 -3.66 5.83 -22.31
CA GLY A 467 -3.13 7.18 -22.45
C GLY A 467 -2.12 7.27 -23.62
N PRO A 468 -0.93 7.81 -23.39
CA PRO A 468 0.09 7.89 -24.45
C PRO A 468 0.90 6.59 -24.64
N LYS A 469 0.68 5.57 -23.83
CA LYS A 469 1.47 4.33 -23.81
C LYS A 469 0.88 3.22 -24.67
N GLN A 470 1.76 2.42 -25.25
CA GLN A 470 1.42 1.27 -26.09
C GLN A 470 2.38 0.12 -25.77
N TYR A 471 1.86 -0.96 -25.20
CA TYR A 471 2.65 -2.12 -24.79
C TYR A 471 2.41 -3.31 -25.71
N GLY A 472 3.44 -3.77 -26.39
CA GLY A 472 3.40 -4.96 -27.25
C GLY A 472 3.68 -6.28 -26.51
N THR A 473 4.19 -6.16 -25.28
CA THR A 473 4.54 -7.30 -24.43
C THR A 473 4.00 -7.09 -23.01
N LEU A 474 3.47 -8.14 -22.42
CA LEU A 474 3.02 -8.16 -21.02
C LEU A 474 3.69 -9.31 -20.27
N PHE A 475 4.21 -9.04 -19.08
CA PHE A 475 4.64 -10.07 -18.13
C PHE A 475 3.61 -10.21 -17.02
N LEU A 476 3.17 -11.44 -16.76
CA LEU A 476 2.40 -11.82 -15.58
C LEU A 476 3.39 -12.38 -14.56
N VAL A 477 3.72 -11.58 -13.54
CA VAL A 477 4.82 -11.88 -12.60
C VAL A 477 4.28 -12.67 -11.43
N GLY A 478 4.35 -14.00 -11.49
CA GLY A 478 3.92 -14.90 -10.41
C GLY A 478 2.42 -14.88 -10.12
N ILE A 479 1.59 -14.43 -11.05
CA ILE A 479 0.14 -14.26 -10.91
C ILE A 479 -0.53 -15.64 -10.78
N GLU A 480 -1.26 -15.84 -9.70
CA GLU A 480 -2.16 -17.00 -9.49
C GLU A 480 -3.62 -16.62 -9.76
N GLY A 481 -4.05 -15.48 -9.19
CA GLY A 481 -5.40 -14.96 -9.32
C GLY A 481 -5.50 -13.81 -10.32
N ILE A 482 -6.50 -13.89 -11.20
CA ILE A 482 -6.79 -12.87 -12.22
C ILE A 482 -8.28 -12.90 -12.60
N GLU A 483 -8.83 -11.76 -12.96
CA GLU A 483 -10.23 -11.69 -13.37
C GLU A 483 -10.46 -12.30 -14.77
N PRO A 484 -11.55 -13.06 -15.00
CA PRO A 484 -11.91 -13.59 -16.31
C PRO A 484 -11.97 -12.52 -17.40
N ALA A 485 -12.52 -11.33 -17.09
CA ALA A 485 -12.61 -10.22 -18.03
C ALA A 485 -11.23 -9.68 -18.46
N THR A 486 -10.26 -9.72 -17.58
CA THR A 486 -8.86 -9.37 -17.90
C THR A 486 -8.31 -10.38 -18.91
N LEU A 487 -8.49 -11.68 -18.68
CA LEU A 487 -8.02 -12.72 -19.59
C LEU A 487 -8.71 -12.69 -20.96
N GLU A 488 -10.00 -12.37 -21.02
CA GLU A 488 -10.72 -12.14 -22.28
C GLU A 488 -10.07 -11.03 -23.12
N LYS A 489 -9.76 -9.90 -22.49
CA LYS A 489 -9.04 -8.81 -23.16
C LYS A 489 -7.63 -9.21 -23.58
N LEU A 490 -6.91 -9.95 -22.72
CA LEU A 490 -5.58 -10.46 -23.03
C LEU A 490 -5.60 -11.50 -24.15
N HIS A 491 -6.66 -12.29 -24.28
CA HIS A 491 -6.84 -13.17 -25.42
C HIS A 491 -6.96 -12.36 -26.73
N THR A 492 -7.73 -11.28 -26.74
CA THR A 492 -7.81 -10.37 -27.89
C THR A 492 -6.45 -9.75 -28.22
N PHE A 493 -5.69 -9.36 -27.19
CA PHE A 493 -4.33 -8.84 -27.33
C PHE A 493 -3.39 -9.83 -28.02
N VAL A 494 -3.40 -11.10 -27.58
CA VAL A 494 -2.58 -12.18 -28.16
C VAL A 494 -3.02 -12.50 -29.59
N GLN A 495 -4.33 -12.55 -29.86
CA GLN A 495 -4.86 -12.77 -31.22
C GLN A 495 -4.34 -11.74 -32.21
N GLN A 496 -4.26 -10.47 -31.80
CA GLN A 496 -3.75 -9.38 -32.63
C GLN A 496 -2.24 -9.29 -32.74
N GLY A 497 -1.48 -10.17 -32.07
CA GLY A 497 -0.02 -10.23 -32.18
C GLY A 497 0.76 -9.85 -30.92
N GLY A 498 0.10 -9.45 -29.86
CA GLY A 498 0.72 -9.20 -28.55
C GLY A 498 1.31 -10.45 -27.93
N ARG A 499 2.29 -10.29 -27.04
CA ARG A 499 2.96 -11.39 -26.34
C ARG A 499 2.77 -11.30 -24.85
N ILE A 500 2.55 -12.45 -24.22
CA ILE A 500 2.44 -12.58 -22.77
C ILE A 500 3.46 -13.60 -22.29
N PHE A 501 4.23 -13.21 -21.28
CA PHE A 501 5.13 -14.09 -20.56
C PHE A 501 4.60 -14.28 -19.13
N CYS A 502 4.26 -15.52 -18.78
CA CYS A 502 3.89 -15.90 -17.43
C CYS A 502 5.15 -16.39 -16.71
N ILE A 503 5.52 -15.73 -15.60
CA ILE A 503 6.66 -16.15 -14.80
C ILE A 503 6.18 -17.08 -13.70
N GLU A 504 6.80 -18.25 -13.58
CA GLU A 504 6.58 -19.31 -12.59
C GLU A 504 5.31 -20.12 -12.83
N ARG A 505 4.20 -19.50 -13.16
CA ARG A 505 2.90 -20.19 -13.33
C ARG A 505 1.97 -19.47 -14.29
N TYR A 506 1.02 -20.23 -14.83
CA TYR A 506 -0.18 -19.65 -15.43
C TYR A 506 -1.19 -19.28 -14.34
N PRO A 507 -2.01 -18.25 -14.53
CA PRO A 507 -3.17 -17.99 -13.68
C PRO A 507 -4.10 -19.20 -13.62
N SER A 508 -4.73 -19.45 -12.47
CA SER A 508 -5.54 -20.66 -12.26
C SER A 508 -6.88 -20.42 -11.58
N LYS A 509 -7.06 -19.22 -10.99
CA LYS A 509 -8.26 -18.85 -10.25
C LYS A 509 -8.62 -17.37 -10.42
N SER A 510 -9.87 -17.04 -10.14
CA SER A 510 -10.36 -15.67 -10.03
C SER A 510 -10.06 -15.09 -8.64
N LEU A 511 -10.27 -13.79 -8.51
CA LEU A 511 -10.19 -13.06 -7.25
C LEU A 511 -11.60 -12.87 -6.66
N GLY A 512 -11.67 -12.60 -5.33
CA GLY A 512 -12.92 -12.33 -4.64
C GLY A 512 -13.83 -13.53 -4.42
N PHE A 513 -14.89 -13.32 -3.64
CA PHE A 513 -15.74 -14.41 -3.12
C PHE A 513 -16.96 -14.72 -3.98
N VAL A 514 -17.57 -13.70 -4.62
CA VAL A 514 -18.84 -13.88 -5.34
C VAL A 514 -18.67 -14.80 -6.55
N ASP A 515 -19.47 -15.86 -6.64
CA ASP A 515 -19.47 -16.83 -7.75
C ASP A 515 -18.08 -17.39 -8.12
N TYR A 516 -17.17 -17.50 -7.16
CA TYR A 516 -15.78 -17.81 -7.44
C TYR A 516 -15.59 -19.16 -8.15
N GLU A 517 -16.39 -20.19 -7.83
CA GLU A 517 -16.27 -21.49 -8.48
C GLU A 517 -16.53 -21.43 -9.99
N ARG A 518 -17.52 -20.62 -10.41
CA ARG A 518 -17.81 -20.38 -11.84
C ARG A 518 -16.67 -19.57 -12.46
N ARG A 519 -16.27 -18.49 -11.81
CA ARG A 519 -15.23 -17.59 -12.31
C ARG A 519 -13.86 -18.27 -12.40
N ASP A 520 -13.54 -19.18 -11.49
CA ASP A 520 -12.33 -20.01 -11.55
C ASP A 520 -12.34 -20.96 -12.76
N ARG A 521 -13.50 -21.52 -13.11
CA ARG A 521 -13.63 -22.29 -14.38
C ARG A 521 -13.38 -21.41 -15.59
N GLU A 522 -13.97 -20.21 -15.61
CA GLU A 522 -13.77 -19.24 -16.70
C GLU A 522 -12.28 -18.83 -16.85
N VAL A 523 -11.56 -18.61 -15.74
CA VAL A 523 -10.12 -18.35 -15.76
C VAL A 523 -9.38 -19.49 -16.43
N ARG A 524 -9.64 -20.74 -16.01
CA ARG A 524 -8.99 -21.92 -16.62
C ARG A 524 -9.32 -22.07 -18.10
N ASP A 525 -10.57 -21.83 -18.49
CA ASP A 525 -11.00 -21.90 -19.90
C ASP A 525 -10.28 -20.85 -20.76
N TRP A 526 -10.13 -19.61 -20.25
CA TRP A 526 -9.40 -18.56 -20.95
C TRP A 526 -7.89 -18.88 -21.05
N VAL A 527 -7.29 -19.42 -20.01
CA VAL A 527 -5.89 -19.87 -20.04
C VAL A 527 -5.67 -20.96 -21.07
N GLU A 528 -6.58 -21.96 -21.16
CA GLU A 528 -6.50 -22.99 -22.20
C GLU A 528 -6.63 -22.42 -23.62
N LYS A 529 -7.50 -21.43 -23.83
CA LYS A 529 -7.58 -20.72 -25.13
C LYS A 529 -6.28 -19.98 -25.46
N LEU A 530 -5.67 -19.31 -24.46
CA LEU A 530 -4.39 -18.61 -24.62
C LEU A 530 -3.23 -19.57 -24.94
N LYS A 531 -3.19 -20.77 -24.35
CA LYS A 531 -2.20 -21.81 -24.68
C LYS A 531 -2.26 -22.26 -26.14
N GLY A 532 -3.37 -22.01 -26.84
CA GLY A 532 -3.47 -22.17 -28.29
C GLY A 532 -2.52 -21.27 -29.10
N TYR A 533 -1.85 -20.32 -28.46
CA TYR A 533 -0.86 -19.41 -29.06
C TYR A 533 0.54 -19.59 -28.43
N PRO A 534 1.20 -20.76 -28.58
CA PRO A 534 2.41 -21.12 -27.80
C PRO A 534 3.61 -20.19 -28.06
N GLU A 535 3.65 -19.47 -29.19
CA GLU A 535 4.71 -18.48 -29.49
C GLU A 535 4.44 -17.10 -28.88
N ARG A 536 3.26 -16.90 -28.31
CA ARG A 536 2.80 -15.60 -27.78
C ARG A 536 2.30 -15.66 -26.35
N PHE A 537 1.97 -16.84 -25.84
CA PHE A 537 1.60 -17.07 -24.43
C PHE A 537 2.55 -18.10 -23.85
N ILE A 538 3.61 -17.62 -23.21
CA ILE A 538 4.82 -18.37 -22.90
C ILE A 538 4.96 -18.46 -21.37
N LEU A 539 5.19 -19.69 -20.87
CA LEU A 539 5.55 -19.92 -19.47
C LEU A 539 7.08 -19.86 -19.34
N LEU A 540 7.54 -19.04 -18.41
CA LEU A 540 8.94 -18.96 -18.00
C LEU A 540 9.10 -19.59 -16.61
N GLU A 541 10.23 -20.21 -16.38
CA GLU A 541 10.61 -20.69 -15.07
C GLU A 541 10.82 -19.52 -14.09
N ARG A 542 10.75 -19.81 -12.81
CA ARG A 542 11.08 -18.85 -11.76
C ARG A 542 12.55 -18.41 -11.92
N PRO A 543 12.83 -17.09 -11.93
CA PRO A 543 14.20 -16.61 -12.04
C PRO A 543 15.04 -17.10 -10.84
N GLU A 544 16.20 -17.67 -11.14
CA GLU A 544 17.22 -18.02 -10.15
C GLU A 544 18.37 -17.00 -10.24
N GLY A 545 18.74 -16.46 -9.07
CA GLY A 545 19.84 -15.50 -8.99
C GLY A 545 19.43 -14.04 -9.27
N ASP A 546 20.42 -13.27 -9.74
CA ASP A 546 20.31 -11.81 -9.97
C ASP A 546 19.86 -11.46 -11.38
#